data_a0215643d1fa7dec300bcdca93ce30e5
#
_entry.id   a0215643d1fa7dec300bcdca93ce30e5
#
_cell.length_a   1.000
_cell.length_b   1.000
_cell.length_c   1.000
_cell.angle_alpha   90.00
_cell.angle_beta   90.00
_cell.angle_gamma   90.00
#
_symmetry.space_group_name_H-M   'P 1'
#
loop_
_entity.id
_entity.type
_entity.pdbx_description
1 polymer ?
#
loop_
_entity_poly.entity_id
_entity_poly.type
_entity_poly.pdbx_seq_one_letter_code
_entity_poly.pdbx_strand_id
1 'polypeptide(L)'
;PTGEPIKAAPPQKVEKLTGYKLSQKDDHLGEVTVYLTDSALRIEDKRIGIVLLSKAPDWSVVAFNSRARKKKTAALSKFEGFSKIGLAVSGGHYFAGVPLTKTARQSRFDKFPTSIYVSSRDFDLESAKAFRLHPEDPGAIKCATMEVSTLNLKQTEKQAELLCKVFSLAKVKEIPLKYTCTDHDGSKTDAMSTSKIEKAAFAASLFQMPQGYKEVANMEAVRMDSEGEGALESMLEGLDDNLGKHRKH
;
A
#
# COMPACT_ATOMS: atom_id res chain seq x y z
N PRO A 1 -8.35 -34.11 50.47
CA PRO A 1 -7.49 -33.56 49.42
C PRO A 1 -7.77 -32.08 49.33
N THR A 2 -6.90 -31.29 49.99
CA THR A 2 -6.92 -29.82 49.98
C THR A 2 -6.26 -29.38 48.65
N GLY A 3 -7.09 -28.91 47.71
CA GLY A 3 -6.61 -28.29 46.47
C GLY A 3 -5.91 -26.95 46.79
N GLU A 4 -4.63 -26.86 46.51
CA GLU A 4 -3.91 -25.60 46.56
C GLU A 4 -4.50 -24.60 45.53
N PRO A 5 -4.69 -23.33 45.91
CA PRO A 5 -5.18 -22.33 44.99
C PRO A 5 -4.13 -22.08 43.88
N ILE A 6 -4.55 -22.26 42.62
CA ILE A 6 -3.73 -21.98 41.44
C ILE A 6 -3.38 -20.47 41.49
N LYS A 7 -2.12 -20.15 41.75
CA LYS A 7 -1.60 -18.77 41.68
C LYS A 7 -1.78 -18.26 40.28
N ALA A 8 -2.63 -17.25 40.10
CA ALA A 8 -2.76 -16.56 38.83
C ALA A 8 -1.39 -16.01 38.39
N ALA A 9 -1.00 -16.31 37.14
CA ALA A 9 0.23 -15.80 36.58
C ALA A 9 0.21 -14.25 36.55
N PRO A 10 1.31 -13.58 36.87
CA PRO A 10 1.36 -12.11 36.88
C PRO A 10 1.03 -11.59 35.45
N PRO A 11 0.31 -10.46 35.34
CA PRO A 11 -0.05 -9.89 34.05
C PRO A 11 1.23 -9.60 33.25
N GLN A 12 1.34 -10.18 32.05
CA GLN A 12 2.46 -9.92 31.15
C GLN A 12 2.45 -8.45 30.78
N LYS A 13 3.57 -7.76 31.01
CA LYS A 13 3.76 -6.36 30.65
C LYS A 13 3.71 -6.24 29.13
N VAL A 14 2.63 -5.66 28.59
CA VAL A 14 2.49 -5.45 27.15
C VAL A 14 3.52 -4.41 26.72
N GLU A 15 4.49 -4.83 25.92
CA GLU A 15 5.47 -3.93 25.31
C GLU A 15 4.76 -2.94 24.40
N LYS A 16 5.04 -1.64 24.58
CA LYS A 16 4.46 -0.55 23.78
C LYS A 16 5.51 0.11 22.91
N LEU A 17 5.19 0.30 21.64
CA LEU A 17 6.00 0.99 20.65
C LEU A 17 5.38 2.36 20.36
N THR A 18 6.17 3.43 20.48
CA THR A 18 5.72 4.79 20.10
C THR A 18 5.85 4.96 18.59
N GLY A 19 4.89 5.64 17.97
CA GLY A 19 4.92 5.88 16.55
C GLY A 19 3.79 6.80 16.07
N TYR A 20 3.41 6.64 14.81
CA TYR A 20 2.39 7.44 14.16
C TYR A 20 1.33 6.55 13.53
N LYS A 21 0.09 7.00 13.60
CA LYS A 21 -1.05 6.45 12.87
C LYS A 21 -1.49 7.48 11.85
N LEU A 22 -1.57 7.06 10.57
CA LEU A 22 -2.06 7.89 9.49
C LEU A 22 -3.35 7.29 8.93
N SER A 23 -4.32 8.15 8.64
CA SER A 23 -5.49 7.80 7.84
C SER A 23 -5.24 8.33 6.44
N GLN A 24 -5.10 7.43 5.47
CA GLN A 24 -4.77 7.76 4.08
C GLN A 24 -5.88 7.28 3.15
N LYS A 25 -6.05 7.99 2.05
CA LYS A 25 -6.95 7.62 0.96
C LYS A 25 -6.17 7.67 -0.35
N ASP A 26 -6.38 6.66 -1.15
CA ASP A 26 -5.81 6.49 -2.47
C ASP A 26 -6.92 6.05 -3.43
N ASP A 27 -6.83 6.44 -4.70
CA ASP A 27 -7.88 6.16 -5.68
C ASP A 27 -8.05 4.67 -5.97
N HIS A 28 -7.00 3.85 -5.75
CA HIS A 28 -7.03 2.40 -6.00
C HIS A 28 -7.46 1.59 -4.79
N LEU A 29 -6.80 1.85 -3.65
CA LEU A 29 -7.01 1.09 -2.43
C LEU A 29 -8.17 1.65 -1.61
N GLY A 30 -8.59 2.92 -1.88
CA GLY A 30 -9.55 3.61 -1.05
C GLY A 30 -8.92 4.03 0.29
N GLU A 31 -9.69 3.87 1.39
CA GLU A 31 -9.22 4.26 2.72
C GLU A 31 -8.38 3.17 3.37
N VAL A 32 -7.16 3.54 3.78
CA VAL A 32 -6.23 2.68 4.50
C VAL A 32 -5.77 3.33 5.80
N THR A 33 -5.42 2.50 6.77
CA THR A 33 -4.75 2.95 8.00
C THR A 33 -3.29 2.50 7.96
N VAL A 34 -2.38 3.45 8.18
CA VAL A 34 -0.94 3.20 8.25
C VAL A 34 -0.46 3.40 9.68
N TYR A 35 0.25 2.42 10.21
CA TYR A 35 0.91 2.47 11.52
C TYR A 35 2.42 2.44 11.30
N LEU A 36 3.12 3.41 11.85
CA LEU A 36 4.56 3.61 11.72
C LEU A 36 5.21 3.63 13.10
N THR A 37 6.32 2.89 13.23
CA THR A 37 7.27 3.05 14.34
C THR A 37 8.66 3.19 13.74
N ASP A 38 9.70 3.42 14.54
CA ASP A 38 11.08 3.52 14.03
C ASP A 38 11.56 2.24 13.32
N SER A 39 10.99 1.08 13.68
CA SER A 39 11.44 -0.24 13.19
C SER A 39 10.39 -1.04 12.46
N ALA A 40 9.17 -0.53 12.28
CA ALA A 40 8.09 -1.29 11.67
C ALA A 40 7.07 -0.40 10.95
N LEU A 41 6.44 -1.00 9.94
CA LEU A 41 5.32 -0.45 9.20
C LEU A 41 4.22 -1.49 9.12
N ARG A 42 2.97 -1.06 9.36
CA ARG A 42 1.77 -1.83 9.08
C ARG A 42 0.78 -0.99 8.29
N ILE A 43 0.22 -1.55 7.23
CA ILE A 43 -0.83 -0.92 6.41
C ILE A 43 -2.05 -1.84 6.46
N GLU A 44 -3.22 -1.28 6.72
CA GLU A 44 -4.49 -2.02 6.78
C GLU A 44 -5.50 -1.44 5.79
N ASP A 45 -5.97 -2.25 4.86
CA ASP A 45 -7.20 -2.03 4.12
C ASP A 45 -8.32 -2.89 4.76
N LYS A 46 -9.14 -2.25 5.58
CA LYS A 46 -10.23 -2.93 6.30
C LYS A 46 -11.36 -3.38 5.38
N ARG A 47 -11.53 -2.72 4.24
CA ARG A 47 -12.60 -3.03 3.27
C ARG A 47 -12.43 -4.43 2.70
N ILE A 48 -11.20 -4.79 2.32
CA ILE A 48 -10.88 -6.11 1.75
C ILE A 48 -10.13 -7.03 2.71
N GLY A 49 -9.87 -6.58 3.96
CA GLY A 49 -9.23 -7.38 5.00
C GLY A 49 -7.75 -7.65 4.78
N ILE A 50 -7.09 -6.86 3.91
CA ILE A 50 -5.65 -7.00 3.63
C ILE A 50 -4.83 -6.18 4.62
N VAL A 51 -3.77 -6.80 5.08
CA VAL A 51 -2.76 -6.19 5.94
C VAL A 51 -1.38 -6.43 5.33
N LEU A 52 -0.57 -5.37 5.28
CA LEU A 52 0.86 -5.44 5.00
C LEU A 52 1.64 -5.16 6.27
N LEU A 53 2.63 -6.00 6.52
CA LEU A 53 3.61 -5.83 7.59
C LEU A 53 5.01 -5.80 7.01
N SER A 54 5.86 -4.91 7.54
CA SER A 54 7.28 -4.91 7.26
C SER A 54 8.04 -4.42 8.50
N LYS A 55 9.19 -5.04 8.80
CA LYS A 55 9.96 -4.77 10.02
C LYS A 55 11.46 -4.78 9.73
N ALA A 56 12.18 -3.92 10.46
CA ALA A 56 13.62 -4.00 10.54
C ALA A 56 14.07 -5.36 11.14
N PRO A 57 15.27 -5.85 10.83
CA PRO A 57 16.29 -5.22 9.97
C PRO A 57 16.12 -5.50 8.47
N ASP A 58 15.45 -6.59 8.08
CA ASP A 58 15.38 -7.07 6.69
C ASP A 58 14.29 -6.39 5.84
N TRP A 59 13.30 -5.78 6.47
CA TRP A 59 12.18 -5.11 5.81
C TRP A 59 11.43 -6.01 4.81
N SER A 60 11.43 -7.33 5.03
CA SER A 60 10.57 -8.23 4.27
C SER A 60 9.11 -7.80 4.42
N VAL A 61 8.38 -7.86 3.31
CA VAL A 61 6.96 -7.51 3.26
C VAL A 61 6.14 -8.78 3.42
N VAL A 62 5.34 -8.84 4.47
CA VAL A 62 4.35 -9.89 4.66
C VAL A 62 2.98 -9.31 4.36
N ALA A 63 2.37 -9.73 3.25
CA ALA A 63 0.97 -9.45 2.97
C ALA A 63 0.11 -10.59 3.49
N PHE A 64 -0.99 -10.28 4.17
CA PHE A 64 -1.96 -11.31 4.58
C PHE A 64 -3.39 -10.80 4.53
N ASN A 65 -4.30 -11.72 4.27
CA ASN A 65 -5.74 -11.48 4.28
C ASN A 65 -6.34 -12.08 5.55
N SER A 66 -6.86 -11.22 6.42
CA SER A 66 -7.43 -11.62 7.71
C SER A 66 -8.71 -12.47 7.57
N ARG A 67 -9.44 -12.33 6.47
CA ARG A 67 -10.67 -13.08 6.18
C ARG A 67 -10.35 -14.44 5.56
N ALA A 68 -9.56 -14.44 4.47
CA ALA A 68 -9.20 -15.68 3.77
C ALA A 68 -8.12 -16.51 4.46
N ARG A 69 -7.47 -16.00 5.51
CA ARG A 69 -6.37 -16.67 6.24
C ARG A 69 -5.20 -17.08 5.35
N LYS A 70 -4.94 -16.27 4.31
CA LYS A 70 -3.85 -16.43 3.35
C LYS A 70 -2.76 -15.41 3.60
N LYS A 71 -1.51 -15.77 3.29
CA LYS A 71 -0.37 -14.85 3.38
C LYS A 71 0.63 -15.08 2.26
N LYS A 72 1.43 -14.06 1.97
CA LYS A 72 2.60 -14.11 1.11
C LYS A 72 3.70 -13.24 1.68
N THR A 73 4.93 -13.77 1.65
CA THR A 73 6.13 -13.02 2.04
C THR A 73 6.99 -12.73 0.82
N ALA A 74 7.51 -11.52 0.73
CA ALA A 74 8.46 -11.11 -0.30
C ALA A 74 9.53 -10.18 0.27
N ALA A 75 10.75 -10.21 -0.28
CA ALA A 75 11.73 -9.18 0.01
C ALA A 75 11.22 -7.82 -0.48
N LEU A 76 11.51 -6.72 0.23
CA LEU A 76 11.07 -5.38 -0.17
C LEU A 76 11.52 -5.03 -1.60
N SER A 77 12.73 -5.45 -1.99
CA SER A 77 13.26 -5.22 -3.36
C SER A 77 12.44 -5.91 -4.45
N LYS A 78 11.82 -7.06 -4.14
CA LYS A 78 10.98 -7.85 -5.05
C LYS A 78 9.48 -7.55 -4.93
N PHE A 79 9.09 -6.79 -3.91
CA PHE A 79 7.69 -6.38 -3.74
C PHE A 79 7.36 -5.28 -4.75
N GLU A 80 6.38 -5.50 -5.60
CA GLU A 80 5.99 -4.59 -6.69
C GLU A 80 4.70 -3.80 -6.39
N GLY A 81 4.20 -3.89 -5.17
CA GLY A 81 2.91 -3.31 -4.78
C GLY A 81 1.72 -4.17 -5.19
N PHE A 82 0.53 -3.62 -5.10
CA PHE A 82 -0.71 -4.31 -5.50
C PHE A 82 -1.15 -4.01 -6.93
N SER A 83 -0.59 -2.99 -7.54
CA SER A 83 -1.06 -2.47 -8.84
C SER A 83 -0.70 -3.34 -10.04
N LYS A 84 0.30 -4.22 -9.93
CA LYS A 84 0.62 -5.21 -10.99
C LYS A 84 -0.30 -6.44 -10.97
N ILE A 85 -1.18 -6.52 -10.01
CA ILE A 85 -2.13 -7.60 -9.86
C ILE A 85 -3.35 -7.27 -10.69
N GLY A 86 -3.37 -7.67 -11.97
CA GLY A 86 -4.46 -8.00 -12.88
C GLY A 86 -5.80 -7.25 -12.86
N LEU A 87 -6.04 -6.39 -11.92
CA LEU A 87 -7.15 -5.47 -11.93
C LEU A 87 -6.66 -4.16 -12.55
N ALA A 88 -6.68 -4.08 -13.87
CA ALA A 88 -6.87 -2.80 -14.56
C ALA A 88 -8.21 -2.22 -14.07
N VAL A 89 -8.22 -1.72 -12.85
CA VAL A 89 -9.28 -0.82 -12.43
C VAL A 89 -9.04 0.41 -13.28
N SER A 90 -9.92 0.63 -14.25
CA SER A 90 -9.95 1.83 -15.07
C SER A 90 -9.69 3.06 -14.21
N GLY A 91 -8.66 3.83 -14.54
CA GLY A 91 -8.32 5.07 -13.87
C GLY A 91 -7.17 5.03 -12.86
N GLY A 92 -6.39 3.96 -12.80
CA GLY A 92 -5.24 3.87 -11.90
C GLY A 92 -4.02 4.68 -12.32
N HIS A 93 -3.54 5.53 -11.41
CA HIS A 93 -2.39 6.38 -11.66
C HIS A 93 -1.09 5.66 -11.28
N TYR A 94 -0.17 5.51 -12.24
CA TYR A 94 1.13 4.91 -12.00
C TYR A 94 2.22 5.98 -12.09
N PHE A 95 2.70 6.46 -10.94
CA PHE A 95 3.74 7.48 -10.87
C PHE A 95 5.10 6.95 -10.45
N ALA A 96 5.28 5.63 -10.35
CA ALA A 96 6.45 5.00 -9.74
C ALA A 96 7.81 5.39 -10.33
N GLY A 97 7.86 5.86 -11.56
CA GLY A 97 9.10 6.26 -12.23
C GLY A 97 9.31 7.77 -12.33
N VAL A 98 8.39 8.58 -11.86
CA VAL A 98 8.50 10.05 -11.95
C VAL A 98 9.66 10.55 -11.10
N PRO A 99 10.64 11.27 -11.68
CA PRO A 99 11.72 11.87 -10.91
C PRO A 99 11.19 13.07 -10.13
N LEU A 100 11.42 13.06 -8.82
CA LEU A 100 11.02 14.13 -7.91
C LEU A 100 12.23 14.80 -7.29
N THR A 101 12.21 16.13 -7.22
CA THR A 101 13.23 16.94 -6.57
C THR A 101 12.65 17.59 -5.31
N LYS A 102 13.37 17.43 -4.19
CA LYS A 102 13.02 18.12 -2.94
C LYS A 102 13.24 19.62 -3.09
N THR A 103 12.23 20.40 -2.75
CA THR A 103 12.30 21.87 -2.81
C THR A 103 12.78 22.44 -1.47
N ALA A 104 13.20 23.71 -1.48
CA ALA A 104 13.46 24.46 -0.26
C ALA A 104 12.17 24.88 0.47
N ARG A 105 10.99 24.72 -0.17
CA ARG A 105 9.70 25.05 0.45
C ARG A 105 9.43 24.11 1.62
N GLN A 106 8.99 24.70 2.72
CA GLN A 106 8.49 23.99 3.87
C GLN A 106 7.00 24.25 4.00
N SER A 107 6.28 23.25 4.47
CA SER A 107 4.86 23.32 4.75
C SER A 107 4.59 22.68 6.10
N ARG A 108 3.33 22.63 6.49
CA ARG A 108 2.87 21.92 7.67
C ARG A 108 1.63 21.14 7.33
N PHE A 109 1.54 19.97 7.90
CA PHE A 109 0.31 19.21 7.97
C PHE A 109 -0.10 19.21 9.44
N ASP A 110 -1.11 20.01 9.78
CA ASP A 110 -1.46 20.33 11.16
C ASP A 110 -0.21 20.83 11.94
N LYS A 111 0.19 20.15 13.00
CA LYS A 111 1.39 20.50 13.81
C LYS A 111 2.69 19.87 13.30
N PHE A 112 2.64 19.03 12.28
CA PHE A 112 3.79 18.29 11.78
C PHE A 112 4.51 19.03 10.66
N PRO A 113 5.85 19.17 10.71
CA PRO A 113 6.63 19.74 9.61
C PRO A 113 6.63 18.79 8.43
N THR A 114 6.48 19.35 7.23
CA THR A 114 6.48 18.59 5.97
C THR A 114 7.51 19.14 5.00
N SER A 115 8.05 18.25 4.17
CA SER A 115 8.87 18.61 3.01
C SER A 115 8.01 18.54 1.75
N ILE A 116 8.38 19.33 0.74
CA ILE A 116 7.69 19.37 -0.56
C ILE A 116 8.68 18.90 -1.63
N TYR A 117 8.24 17.92 -2.41
CA TYR A 117 8.90 17.44 -3.63
C TYR A 117 8.08 17.87 -4.84
N VAL A 118 8.75 18.14 -5.96
CA VAL A 118 8.09 18.47 -7.22
C VAL A 118 8.72 17.68 -8.36
N SER A 119 7.93 17.32 -9.37
CA SER A 119 8.43 16.79 -10.62
C SER A 119 9.07 17.91 -11.46
N SER A 120 9.97 17.54 -12.40
CA SER A 120 10.40 18.49 -13.44
C SER A 120 9.19 18.90 -14.29
N ARG A 121 9.26 20.11 -14.86
CA ARG A 121 8.18 20.65 -15.72
C ARG A 121 8.00 19.90 -17.05
N ASP A 122 9.00 19.10 -17.44
CA ASP A 122 9.02 18.37 -18.71
C ASP A 122 8.44 16.94 -18.57
N PHE A 123 7.40 16.81 -17.73
CA PHE A 123 6.65 15.56 -17.62
C PHE A 123 5.69 15.48 -18.80
N ASP A 124 6.22 15.09 -19.97
CA ASP A 124 5.42 15.00 -21.19
C ASP A 124 4.76 13.63 -21.38
N LEU A 125 3.88 13.57 -22.40
CA LEU A 125 3.15 12.37 -22.79
C LEU A 125 4.08 11.18 -23.16
N GLU A 126 5.33 11.41 -23.56
CA GLU A 126 6.30 10.36 -23.88
C GLU A 126 6.84 9.69 -22.63
N SER A 127 7.08 10.44 -21.57
CA SER A 127 7.35 9.88 -20.25
C SER A 127 6.17 9.05 -19.75
N ALA A 128 4.93 9.49 -19.97
CA ALA A 128 3.72 8.74 -19.64
C ALA A 128 3.64 7.40 -20.38
N LYS A 129 4.02 7.32 -21.66
CA LYS A 129 4.13 6.04 -22.40
C LYS A 129 5.13 5.08 -21.77
N ALA A 130 6.26 5.58 -21.27
CA ALA A 130 7.24 4.76 -20.54
C ALA A 130 6.65 4.15 -19.25
N PHE A 131 5.66 4.79 -18.65
CA PHE A 131 4.96 4.31 -17.43
C PHE A 131 3.71 3.46 -17.72
N ARG A 132 3.45 3.09 -18.97
CA ARG A 132 2.26 2.30 -19.39
C ARG A 132 0.91 2.92 -19.00
N LEU A 133 0.85 4.23 -18.90
CA LEU A 133 -0.43 4.93 -18.91
C LEU A 133 -1.01 4.78 -20.31
N HIS A 134 -2.15 4.12 -20.48
CA HIS A 134 -2.86 4.10 -21.74
C HIS A 134 -3.42 5.51 -21.99
N PRO A 135 -2.91 6.28 -22.97
CA PRO A 135 -3.40 7.63 -23.23
C PRO A 135 -4.87 7.67 -23.70
N GLU A 136 -5.43 6.51 -24.05
CA GLU A 136 -6.81 6.34 -24.51
C GLU A 136 -7.79 6.00 -23.36
N ASP A 137 -7.29 5.83 -22.14
CA ASP A 137 -8.17 5.59 -20.98
C ASP A 137 -8.83 6.93 -20.59
N PRO A 138 -10.18 7.07 -20.74
CA PRO A 138 -10.88 8.34 -20.43
C PRO A 138 -10.76 8.77 -18.96
N GLY A 139 -10.23 7.91 -18.09
CA GLY A 139 -9.92 8.20 -16.70
C GLY A 139 -8.44 8.48 -16.42
N ALA A 140 -7.54 8.46 -17.43
CA ALA A 140 -6.13 8.74 -17.23
C ALA A 140 -5.94 10.19 -16.77
N ILE A 141 -5.35 10.40 -15.58
CA ILE A 141 -4.96 11.75 -15.16
C ILE A 141 -3.86 12.25 -16.07
N LYS A 142 -4.12 13.35 -16.75
CA LYS A 142 -3.12 14.14 -17.45
C LYS A 142 -2.38 14.96 -16.38
N CYS A 143 -1.19 14.57 -16.04
CA CYS A 143 -0.39 15.21 -15.00
C CYS A 143 0.75 16.00 -15.64
N ALA A 144 0.61 17.31 -15.74
CA ALA A 144 1.67 18.19 -16.22
C ALA A 144 2.75 18.41 -15.16
N THR A 145 2.36 18.53 -13.89
CA THR A 145 3.28 18.65 -12.75
C THR A 145 2.76 17.88 -11.56
N MET A 146 3.68 17.29 -10.80
CA MET A 146 3.38 16.59 -9.56
C MET A 146 4.00 17.31 -8.37
N GLU A 147 3.22 17.50 -7.32
CA GLU A 147 3.68 17.97 -6.03
C GLU A 147 3.41 16.89 -4.98
N VAL A 148 4.44 16.58 -4.17
CA VAL A 148 4.35 15.59 -3.11
C VAL A 148 4.68 16.23 -1.78
N SER A 149 3.75 16.18 -0.84
CA SER A 149 4.00 16.54 0.56
C SER A 149 4.39 15.30 1.35
N THR A 150 5.43 15.39 2.16
CA THR A 150 5.94 14.27 2.96
C THR A 150 6.12 14.66 4.42
N LEU A 151 5.95 13.69 5.32
CA LEU A 151 6.27 13.85 6.74
C LEU A 151 7.74 13.55 6.95
N ASN A 152 8.49 14.55 7.44
CA ASN A 152 9.92 14.43 7.68
C ASN A 152 10.16 13.77 9.04
N LEU A 153 10.34 12.45 9.04
CA LEU A 153 10.76 11.66 10.17
C LEU A 153 12.15 11.09 9.92
N LYS A 154 12.90 10.86 10.98
CA LYS A 154 14.24 10.26 10.88
C LYS A 154 14.13 8.78 10.49
N GLN A 155 15.04 8.29 9.64
CA GLN A 155 15.24 6.87 9.31
C GLN A 155 14.00 6.16 8.73
N THR A 156 13.20 6.84 7.90
CA THR A 156 11.97 6.27 7.33
C THR A 156 12.07 5.87 5.86
N GLU A 157 13.28 5.79 5.28
CA GLU A 157 13.45 5.52 3.83
C GLU A 157 12.83 4.18 3.40
N LYS A 158 12.93 3.12 4.22
CA LYS A 158 12.35 1.81 3.90
C LYS A 158 10.83 1.80 3.99
N GLN A 159 10.28 2.49 4.98
CA GLN A 159 8.84 2.66 5.09
C GLN A 159 8.28 3.52 3.94
N ALA A 160 8.98 4.61 3.60
CA ALA A 160 8.61 5.44 2.45
C ALA A 160 8.67 4.65 1.14
N GLU A 161 9.74 3.86 0.93
CA GLU A 161 9.85 2.96 -0.22
C GLU A 161 8.66 2.00 -0.31
N LEU A 162 8.28 1.37 0.81
CA LEU A 162 7.16 0.45 0.82
C LEU A 162 5.84 1.16 0.52
N LEU A 163 5.58 2.32 1.14
CA LEU A 163 4.37 3.11 0.86
C LEU A 163 4.28 3.54 -0.60
N CYS A 164 5.39 4.03 -1.19
CA CYS A 164 5.42 4.37 -2.61
C CYS A 164 5.10 3.17 -3.50
N LYS A 165 5.62 1.98 -3.18
CA LYS A 165 5.30 0.75 -3.92
C LYS A 165 3.84 0.32 -3.76
N VAL A 166 3.29 0.40 -2.54
CA VAL A 166 1.90 0.01 -2.25
C VAL A 166 0.92 0.87 -3.03
N PHE A 167 1.13 2.17 -3.08
CA PHE A 167 0.26 3.12 -3.76
C PHE A 167 0.68 3.41 -5.21
N SER A 168 1.72 2.72 -5.73
CA SER A 168 2.26 2.95 -7.10
C SER A 168 2.67 4.40 -7.37
N LEU A 169 3.24 5.05 -6.37
CA LEU A 169 3.59 6.46 -6.39
C LEU A 169 5.06 6.69 -6.73
N ALA A 170 5.37 7.92 -7.14
CA ALA A 170 6.74 8.37 -7.35
C ALA A 170 7.55 8.25 -6.05
N LYS A 171 8.82 7.83 -6.18
CA LYS A 171 9.68 7.53 -5.04
C LYS A 171 10.09 8.80 -4.29
N VAL A 172 9.81 8.83 -2.99
CA VAL A 172 10.31 9.82 -2.04
C VAL A 172 11.06 9.12 -0.91
N LYS A 173 11.91 9.86 -0.18
CA LYS A 173 12.69 9.32 0.94
C LYS A 173 11.99 9.45 2.30
N GLU A 174 10.95 10.25 2.37
CA GLU A 174 10.18 10.56 3.56
C GLU A 174 8.76 10.00 3.42
N ILE A 175 8.04 9.87 4.52
CA ILE A 175 6.70 9.30 4.54
C ILE A 175 5.72 10.14 3.69
N PRO A 176 5.17 9.62 2.60
CA PRO A 176 4.26 10.38 1.76
C PRO A 176 2.96 10.69 2.48
N LEU A 177 2.51 11.93 2.37
CA LEU A 177 1.24 12.42 2.94
C LEU A 177 0.23 12.77 1.87
N LYS A 178 0.70 13.32 0.75
CA LYS A 178 -0.18 13.78 -0.32
C LYS A 178 0.55 13.79 -1.65
N TYR A 179 -0.09 13.30 -2.68
CA TYR A 179 0.33 13.43 -4.07
C TYR A 179 -0.72 14.21 -4.84
N THR A 180 -0.35 15.38 -5.34
CA THR A 180 -1.24 16.24 -6.13
C THR A 180 -0.69 16.34 -7.54
N CYS A 181 -1.48 15.93 -8.50
CA CYS A 181 -1.28 16.18 -9.92
C CYS A 181 -1.93 17.50 -10.31
N THR A 182 -1.21 18.32 -11.06
CA THR A 182 -1.77 19.52 -11.73
C THR A 182 -1.70 19.28 -13.23
N ASP A 183 -2.84 19.35 -13.91
CA ASP A 183 -2.95 19.21 -15.36
C ASP A 183 -2.50 20.49 -16.10
N HIS A 184 -2.42 20.43 -17.44
CA HIS A 184 -2.09 21.56 -18.31
C HIS A 184 -3.08 22.73 -18.22
N ASP A 185 -4.33 22.45 -17.91
CA ASP A 185 -5.38 23.47 -17.69
C ASP A 185 -5.36 24.06 -16.26
N GLY A 186 -4.46 23.59 -15.41
CA GLY A 186 -4.32 24.00 -14.02
C GLY A 186 -5.23 23.26 -13.04
N SER A 187 -6.06 22.34 -13.50
CA SER A 187 -6.89 21.51 -12.62
C SER A 187 -6.00 20.63 -11.73
N LYS A 188 -6.46 20.36 -10.50
CA LYS A 188 -5.70 19.57 -9.52
C LYS A 188 -6.47 18.34 -9.07
N THR A 189 -5.77 17.22 -9.06
CA THR A 189 -6.28 15.94 -8.56
C THR A 189 -5.31 15.33 -7.57
N ASP A 190 -5.81 14.86 -6.45
CA ASP A 190 -5.02 14.18 -5.43
C ASP A 190 -5.05 12.67 -5.67
N ALA A 191 -3.94 12.11 -6.14
CA ALA A 191 -3.80 10.67 -6.32
C ALA A 191 -3.73 9.92 -4.97
N MET A 192 -3.18 10.58 -3.95
CA MET A 192 -3.18 10.08 -2.57
C MET A 192 -3.24 11.26 -1.60
N SER A 193 -3.98 11.10 -0.53
CA SER A 193 -4.07 12.11 0.52
C SER A 193 -4.11 11.49 1.91
N THR A 194 -3.56 12.22 2.90
CA THR A 194 -3.68 11.89 4.32
C THR A 194 -4.71 12.83 4.95
N SER A 195 -5.71 12.28 5.62
CA SER A 195 -6.73 13.07 6.32
C SER A 195 -6.37 13.31 7.79
N LYS A 196 -5.57 12.41 8.41
CA LYS A 196 -5.21 12.51 9.82
C LYS A 196 -3.84 11.92 10.12
N ILE A 197 -3.10 12.56 11.04
CA ILE A 197 -1.85 12.05 11.63
C ILE A 197 -1.98 12.12 13.14
N GLU A 198 -1.73 11.00 13.82
CA GLU A 198 -1.75 10.90 15.28
C GLU A 198 -0.46 10.26 15.78
N LYS A 199 0.20 10.89 16.75
CA LYS A 199 1.26 10.25 17.52
C LYS A 199 0.61 9.36 18.57
N ALA A 200 0.97 8.07 18.59
CA ALA A 200 0.34 7.09 19.47
C ALA A 200 1.33 6.02 19.97
N ALA A 201 0.93 5.32 21.02
CA ALA A 201 1.62 4.13 21.49
C ALA A 201 0.82 2.89 21.07
N PHE A 202 1.50 1.92 20.46
CA PHE A 202 0.92 0.68 19.96
C PHE A 202 1.42 -0.51 20.76
N ALA A 203 0.60 -1.53 20.92
CA ALA A 203 1.08 -2.83 21.39
C ALA A 203 2.05 -3.42 20.38
N ALA A 204 3.17 -3.97 20.81
CA ALA A 204 4.16 -4.60 19.92
C ALA A 204 3.54 -5.72 19.07
N SER A 205 2.51 -6.40 19.58
CA SER A 205 1.73 -7.42 18.87
C SER A 205 1.03 -6.90 17.61
N LEU A 206 0.75 -5.60 17.51
CA LEU A 206 0.19 -4.99 16.29
C LEU A 206 1.09 -5.22 15.06
N PHE A 207 2.41 -5.30 15.28
CA PHE A 207 3.41 -5.50 14.23
C PHE A 207 3.90 -6.95 14.16
N GLN A 208 3.11 -7.89 14.67
CA GLN A 208 3.39 -9.32 14.57
C GLN A 208 2.43 -9.97 13.59
N MET A 209 2.97 -10.93 12.83
CA MET A 209 2.16 -11.77 11.96
C MET A 209 1.35 -12.75 12.81
N PRO A 210 0.01 -12.78 12.71
CA PRO A 210 -0.81 -13.78 13.40
C PRO A 210 -0.50 -15.19 12.87
N GLN A 211 -0.68 -16.21 13.74
CA GLN A 211 -0.48 -17.62 13.36
C GLN A 211 -1.67 -18.17 12.56
N GLY A 212 -1.45 -19.32 11.90
CA GLY A 212 -2.49 -20.09 11.24
C GLY A 212 -2.89 -19.54 9.86
N TYR A 213 -1.99 -18.83 9.16
CA TYR A 213 -2.21 -18.38 7.79
C TYR A 213 -1.49 -19.30 6.80
N LYS A 214 -2.18 -19.68 5.72
CA LYS A 214 -1.63 -20.50 4.64
C LYS A 214 -0.76 -19.63 3.72
N GLU A 215 0.47 -20.06 3.44
CA GLU A 215 1.32 -19.42 2.43
C GLU A 215 0.75 -19.70 1.03
N VAL A 216 0.68 -18.66 0.19
CA VAL A 216 0.18 -18.76 -1.20
C VAL A 216 1.28 -18.40 -2.21
N ALA A 217 1.06 -18.77 -3.48
CA ALA A 217 2.08 -18.65 -4.52
C ALA A 217 2.48 -17.19 -4.81
N ASN A 218 1.50 -16.28 -4.84
CA ASN A 218 1.73 -14.88 -5.23
C ASN A 218 0.86 -13.92 -4.38
N MET A 219 1.06 -12.63 -4.56
CA MET A 219 0.32 -11.57 -3.86
C MET A 219 -1.15 -11.50 -4.27
N GLU A 220 -1.46 -11.89 -5.50
CA GLU A 220 -2.81 -11.91 -6.04
C GLU A 220 -3.69 -12.92 -5.28
N ALA A 221 -3.18 -14.12 -5.05
CA ALA A 221 -3.86 -15.13 -4.27
C ALA A 221 -4.14 -14.71 -2.81
N VAL A 222 -3.40 -13.75 -2.25
CA VAL A 222 -3.69 -13.16 -0.93
C VAL A 222 -4.99 -12.35 -0.97
N ARG A 223 -5.27 -11.66 -2.09
CA ARG A 223 -6.47 -10.81 -2.22
C ARG A 223 -7.75 -11.60 -2.45
N MET A 224 -7.64 -12.76 -3.09
CA MET A 224 -8.80 -13.61 -3.37
C MET A 224 -9.31 -14.24 -2.08
N ASP A 225 -10.57 -14.04 -1.79
CA ASP A 225 -11.29 -14.83 -0.81
C ASP A 225 -11.73 -16.16 -1.46
N SER A 226 -12.28 -17.07 -0.65
CA SER A 226 -12.74 -18.38 -1.12
C SER A 226 -13.89 -18.28 -2.15
N GLU A 227 -14.68 -17.22 -2.09
CA GLU A 227 -15.76 -16.98 -3.05
C GLU A 227 -15.22 -16.51 -4.41
N GLY A 228 -14.19 -15.65 -4.40
CA GLY A 228 -13.50 -15.22 -5.62
C GLY A 228 -12.72 -16.35 -6.31
N GLU A 229 -12.14 -17.29 -5.55
CA GLU A 229 -11.51 -18.49 -6.12
C GLU A 229 -12.53 -19.40 -6.80
N GLY A 230 -13.66 -19.66 -6.17
CA GLY A 230 -14.74 -20.48 -6.76
C GLY A 230 -15.35 -19.85 -8.01
N ALA A 231 -15.49 -18.52 -8.05
CA ALA A 231 -15.96 -17.81 -9.22
C ALA A 231 -14.95 -17.88 -10.39
N LEU A 232 -13.65 -17.81 -10.10
CA LEU A 232 -12.60 -17.93 -11.11
C LEU A 232 -12.48 -19.36 -11.66
N GLU A 233 -12.53 -20.37 -10.79
CA GLU A 233 -12.59 -21.80 -11.22
C GLU A 233 -13.80 -22.07 -12.11
N SER A 234 -14.98 -21.60 -11.71
CA SER A 234 -16.21 -21.73 -12.50
C SER A 234 -16.10 -21.04 -13.88
N MET A 235 -15.43 -19.87 -13.95
CA MET A 235 -15.17 -19.19 -15.23
C MET A 235 -14.17 -19.95 -16.10
N LEU A 236 -13.13 -20.52 -15.54
CA LEU A 236 -12.13 -21.31 -16.27
C LEU A 236 -12.72 -22.62 -16.80
N GLU A 237 -13.51 -23.32 -15.99
CA GLU A 237 -14.24 -24.53 -16.43
C GLU A 237 -15.21 -24.21 -17.58
N GLY A 238 -15.93 -23.08 -17.50
CA GLY A 238 -16.82 -22.64 -18.58
C GLY A 238 -16.10 -22.26 -19.89
N LEU A 239 -14.83 -21.82 -19.82
CA LEU A 239 -14.01 -21.55 -21.00
C LEU A 239 -13.49 -22.83 -21.65
N ASP A 240 -13.07 -23.82 -20.85
CA ASP A 240 -12.61 -25.11 -21.37
C ASP A 240 -13.74 -25.90 -22.06
N ASP A 241 -14.96 -25.86 -21.53
CA ASP A 241 -16.14 -26.46 -22.15
C ASP A 241 -16.50 -25.82 -23.49
N ASN A 242 -16.32 -24.51 -23.63
CA ASN A 242 -16.55 -23.81 -24.90
C ASN A 242 -15.46 -24.08 -25.96
N LEU A 243 -14.20 -24.18 -25.54
CA LEU A 243 -13.09 -24.53 -26.45
C LEU A 243 -13.16 -25.99 -26.92
N GLY A 244 -13.68 -26.88 -26.08
CA GLY A 244 -13.90 -28.29 -26.44
C GLY A 244 -15.00 -28.51 -27.48
N LYS A 245 -16.02 -27.64 -27.53
CA LYS A 245 -17.12 -27.71 -28.50
C LYS A 245 -16.76 -27.22 -29.90
N HIS A 246 -15.81 -26.30 -30.02
CA HIS A 246 -15.35 -25.77 -31.32
C HIS A 246 -14.30 -26.65 -32.04
N ARG A 247 -13.81 -27.72 -31.42
CA ARG A 247 -12.85 -28.68 -32.04
C ARG A 247 -13.51 -29.90 -32.72
N LYS A 248 -14.83 -29.98 -32.74
CA LYS A 248 -15.57 -31.13 -33.31
C LYS A 248 -16.38 -30.80 -34.58
N HIS A 249 -15.99 -29.77 -35.32
CA HIS A 249 -16.55 -29.51 -36.67
C HIS A 249 -15.45 -29.35 -37.69
#